data_a9bf4fd8a7b734bbb7768477cd48a3c3
#
_entry.id   a9bf4fd8a7b734bbb7768477cd48a3c3
#
_cell.length_a   1.000
_cell.length_b   1.000
_cell.length_c   1.000
_cell.angle_alpha   90.00
_cell.angle_beta   90.00
_cell.angle_gamma   90.00
#
_symmetry.space_group_name_H-M   'P 1'
#
loop_
_entity.id
_entity.type
_entity.pdbx_description
1 polymer ?
#
loop_
_entity_poly.entity_id
_entity_poly.type
_entity_poly.pdbx_seq_one_letter_code
_entity_poly.pdbx_strand_id
1 'polypeptide(L)'
;MIYTDTHLHSSFSSDSDTPMELMIKQGIRLGMKTLCFTEHYDPCYPDTPDGLDFLLDFENYKKTLFTLKEKYASQIEILYGLELGVQPHLGQTLANFYKKYGNDFDFIINSCHIVNGMDPYYGTYFKEMGATRGLMNYFETILANLKVFPHYQSVGHLDYVCRYLPESSQTFFYDHFTDVLDEILIEIIERNRALEVNTAGLKYGLDWPNPDISILRRYRELGGELITIGSDAHQPEHMAWEFDHVPAILHRAG
;
A
#
# COMPACT_ATOMS: atom_id res chain seq x y z
N MET A 1 0.51 -21.51 3.73
CA MET A 1 1.05 -20.57 4.75
C MET A 1 1.88 -19.54 4.00
N ILE A 2 1.67 -18.26 4.27
CA ILE A 2 2.39 -17.13 3.65
C ILE A 2 3.57 -16.80 4.54
N TYR A 3 4.76 -16.66 3.96
CA TYR A 3 6.02 -16.45 4.70
C TYR A 3 6.71 -15.12 4.36
N THR A 4 6.06 -14.30 3.54
CA THR A 4 6.58 -13.00 3.11
C THR A 4 5.56 -11.92 3.43
N ASP A 5 5.99 -10.85 4.09
CA ASP A 5 5.21 -9.63 4.30
C ASP A 5 5.87 -8.51 3.51
N THR A 6 5.17 -7.99 2.48
CA THR A 6 5.74 -7.03 1.54
C THR A 6 5.34 -5.58 1.83
N HIS A 7 4.66 -5.32 2.96
CA HIS A 7 4.20 -3.99 3.31
C HIS A 7 4.27 -3.78 4.82
N LEU A 8 5.36 -3.15 5.28
CA LEU A 8 5.68 -2.95 6.69
C LEU A 8 6.29 -1.57 6.92
N HIS A 9 5.93 -0.98 8.05
CA HIS A 9 6.44 0.30 8.52
C HIS A 9 7.18 0.20 9.84
N SER A 10 8.02 1.18 10.09
CA SER A 10 8.73 1.35 11.36
C SER A 10 8.79 2.83 11.72
N SER A 11 9.56 3.19 12.73
CA SER A 11 9.75 4.58 13.16
C SER A 11 10.43 5.49 12.12
N PHE A 12 10.62 5.03 10.89
CA PHE A 12 10.98 5.86 9.74
C PHE A 12 9.74 6.45 9.04
N SER A 13 8.58 5.85 9.22
CA SER A 13 7.28 6.41 8.83
C SER A 13 6.72 7.27 9.95
N SER A 14 6.22 8.47 9.63
CA SER A 14 5.82 9.47 10.62
C SER A 14 4.65 9.05 11.52
N ASP A 15 3.92 8.02 11.14
CA ASP A 15 2.77 7.45 11.84
C ASP A 15 3.10 6.15 12.59
N SER A 16 4.39 5.82 12.75
CA SER A 16 4.85 4.68 13.54
C SER A 16 5.99 5.06 14.49
N ASP A 17 5.85 4.70 15.76
CA ASP A 17 6.90 4.84 16.77
C ASP A 17 7.72 3.54 16.95
N THR A 18 7.44 2.49 16.18
CA THR A 18 8.03 1.17 16.38
C THR A 18 9.44 1.09 15.79
N PRO A 19 10.48 0.84 16.58
CA PRO A 19 11.81 0.60 16.04
C PRO A 19 11.81 -0.59 15.06
N MET A 20 12.45 -0.42 13.89
CA MET A 20 12.53 -1.44 12.84
C MET A 20 13.00 -2.80 13.38
N GLU A 21 13.95 -2.81 14.32
CA GLU A 21 14.46 -4.05 14.92
C GLU A 21 13.39 -4.85 15.68
N LEU A 22 12.39 -4.19 16.26
CA LEU A 22 11.27 -4.87 16.93
C LEU A 22 10.38 -5.57 15.92
N MET A 23 10.11 -4.92 14.77
CA MET A 23 9.39 -5.53 13.65
C MET A 23 10.12 -6.78 13.14
N ILE A 24 11.44 -6.69 12.92
CA ILE A 24 12.25 -7.84 12.49
C ILE A 24 12.17 -9.00 13.48
N LYS A 25 12.34 -8.73 14.77
CA LYS A 25 12.24 -9.76 15.82
C LYS A 25 10.86 -10.42 15.87
N GLN A 26 9.82 -9.67 15.63
CA GLN A 26 8.48 -10.20 15.55
C GLN A 26 8.28 -11.07 14.30
N GLY A 27 8.77 -10.63 13.12
CA GLY A 27 8.73 -11.44 11.91
C GLY A 27 9.41 -12.80 12.09
N ILE A 28 10.58 -12.81 12.74
CA ILE A 28 11.30 -14.05 13.09
C ILE A 28 10.44 -14.94 14.00
N ARG A 29 9.78 -14.36 15.03
CA ARG A 29 8.89 -15.12 15.94
C ARG A 29 7.68 -15.71 15.22
N LEU A 30 7.14 -15.00 14.23
CA LEU A 30 6.03 -15.48 13.39
C LEU A 30 6.47 -16.51 12.34
N GLY A 31 7.79 -16.78 12.21
CA GLY A 31 8.32 -17.71 11.24
C GLY A 31 8.35 -17.18 9.81
N MET A 32 8.27 -15.85 9.64
CA MET A 32 8.41 -15.20 8.34
C MET A 32 9.80 -15.48 7.76
N LYS A 33 9.89 -15.54 6.43
CA LYS A 33 11.14 -15.75 5.69
C LYS A 33 11.67 -14.48 5.08
N THR A 34 10.77 -13.60 4.67
CA THR A 34 11.10 -12.32 4.01
C THR A 34 10.22 -11.21 4.58
N LEU A 35 10.84 -10.10 4.92
CA LEU A 35 10.16 -8.85 5.28
C LEU A 35 10.61 -7.75 4.32
N CYS A 36 9.68 -6.99 3.80
CA CYS A 36 9.97 -5.78 3.04
C CYS A 36 9.52 -4.57 3.85
N PHE A 37 10.46 -3.75 4.29
CA PHE A 37 10.11 -2.46 4.87
C PHE A 37 9.79 -1.49 3.73
N THR A 38 8.65 -0.87 3.81
CA THR A 38 8.11 0.03 2.79
C THR A 38 7.69 1.34 3.45
N GLU A 39 8.68 2.04 4.02
CA GLU A 39 8.41 3.29 4.74
C GLU A 39 7.74 4.30 3.83
N HIS A 40 6.88 5.13 4.42
CA HIS A 40 6.18 6.17 3.69
C HIS A 40 7.10 7.24 3.11
N TYR A 41 6.85 7.60 1.85
CA TYR A 41 7.33 8.83 1.25
C TYR A 41 6.22 9.45 0.40
N ASP A 42 5.60 10.49 0.93
CA ASP A 42 4.51 11.22 0.29
C ASP A 42 4.95 12.68 0.03
N PRO A 43 5.63 12.94 -1.10
CA PRO A 43 6.08 14.29 -1.41
C PRO A 43 4.88 15.23 -1.60
N CYS A 44 5.00 16.44 -1.03
CA CYS A 44 3.93 17.44 -1.02
C CYS A 44 2.65 16.97 -0.31
N TYR A 45 2.82 16.21 0.77
CA TYR A 45 1.70 15.88 1.66
C TYR A 45 1.11 17.17 2.23
N PRO A 46 -0.23 17.32 2.30
CA PRO A 46 -0.87 18.54 2.79
C PRO A 46 -0.64 18.72 4.30
N ASP A 47 -0.73 19.96 4.78
CA ASP A 47 -0.74 20.23 6.21
C ASP A 47 -1.91 19.52 6.89
N THR A 48 -1.63 18.81 7.97
CA THR A 48 -2.60 18.01 8.70
C THR A 48 -2.80 18.50 10.13
N PRO A 49 -3.96 18.23 10.75
CA PRO A 49 -4.25 18.67 12.12
C PRO A 49 -3.28 18.14 13.18
N ASP A 50 -2.69 16.98 12.95
CA ASP A 50 -1.71 16.30 13.81
C ASP A 50 -0.26 16.65 13.46
N GLY A 51 -0.06 17.40 12.38
CA GLY A 51 1.27 17.86 11.95
C GLY A 51 2.16 16.75 11.41
N LEU A 52 1.60 15.63 10.96
CA LEU A 52 2.36 14.55 10.34
C LEU A 52 2.97 15.03 9.01
N ASP A 53 4.20 14.62 8.80
CA ASP A 53 5.00 14.88 7.60
C ASP A 53 5.57 13.54 7.13
N PHE A 54 5.14 13.09 5.96
CA PHE A 54 5.58 11.82 5.37
C PHE A 54 6.80 11.98 4.46
N LEU A 55 7.76 12.81 4.89
CA LEU A 55 9.09 12.90 4.27
C LEU A 55 10.04 11.89 4.91
N LEU A 56 10.78 11.17 4.08
CA LEU A 56 11.67 10.09 4.51
C LEU A 56 13.14 10.54 4.50
N ASP A 57 13.86 10.31 5.61
CA ASP A 57 15.32 10.38 5.65
C ASP A 57 15.92 9.11 5.00
N PHE A 58 16.06 9.15 3.67
CA PHE A 58 16.55 8.02 2.86
C PHE A 58 17.89 7.49 3.30
N GLU A 59 18.82 8.36 3.68
CA GLU A 59 20.18 7.96 4.05
C GLU A 59 20.19 7.20 5.37
N ASN A 60 19.48 7.69 6.37
CA ASN A 60 19.40 7.04 7.67
C ASN A 60 18.56 5.75 7.60
N TYR A 61 17.46 5.76 6.87
CA TYR A 61 16.64 4.58 6.61
C TYR A 61 17.48 3.47 5.97
N LYS A 62 18.13 3.77 4.84
CA LYS A 62 19.00 2.80 4.14
C LYS A 62 20.10 2.26 5.05
N LYS A 63 20.82 3.13 5.73
CA LYS A 63 21.91 2.75 6.63
C LYS A 63 21.43 1.83 7.75
N THR A 64 20.33 2.15 8.40
CA THR A 64 19.76 1.38 9.49
C THR A 64 19.28 0.02 9.01
N LEU A 65 18.52 -0.02 7.90
CA LEU A 65 18.01 -1.25 7.32
C LEU A 65 19.15 -2.20 6.93
N PHE A 66 20.20 -1.72 6.24
CA PHE A 66 21.31 -2.57 5.82
C PHE A 66 22.11 -3.09 7.01
N THR A 67 22.29 -2.31 8.07
CA THR A 67 22.90 -2.76 9.32
C THR A 67 22.10 -3.91 9.95
N LEU A 68 20.78 -3.77 9.98
CA LEU A 68 19.90 -4.81 10.52
C LEU A 68 19.80 -6.04 9.59
N LYS A 69 19.81 -5.82 8.27
CA LYS A 69 19.85 -6.90 7.26
C LYS A 69 21.07 -7.80 7.46
N GLU A 70 22.26 -7.21 7.65
CA GLU A 70 23.47 -7.97 7.97
C GLU A 70 23.34 -8.71 9.32
N LYS A 71 22.85 -8.04 10.35
CA LYS A 71 22.70 -8.61 11.70
C LYS A 71 21.80 -9.84 11.73
N TYR A 72 20.72 -9.84 10.95
CA TYR A 72 19.72 -10.90 10.94
C TYR A 72 19.78 -11.81 9.72
N ALA A 73 20.80 -11.71 8.87
CA ALA A 73 20.93 -12.42 7.59
C ALA A 73 20.79 -13.95 7.69
N SER A 74 21.17 -14.56 8.83
CA SER A 74 21.02 -16.01 9.03
C SER A 74 19.61 -16.46 9.46
N GLN A 75 18.70 -15.52 9.73
CA GLN A 75 17.39 -15.79 10.31
C GLN A 75 16.25 -15.39 9.38
N ILE A 76 16.39 -14.27 8.68
CA ILE A 76 15.34 -13.69 7.85
C ILE A 76 15.94 -12.83 6.73
N GLU A 77 15.32 -12.85 5.56
CA GLU A 77 15.62 -11.92 4.47
C GLU A 77 14.91 -10.59 4.71
N ILE A 78 15.63 -9.48 4.52
CA ILE A 78 15.07 -8.13 4.65
C ILE A 78 15.26 -7.40 3.33
N LEU A 79 14.18 -6.89 2.77
CA LEU A 79 14.16 -6.11 1.53
C LEU A 79 14.03 -4.62 1.85
N TYR A 80 14.74 -3.81 1.06
CA TYR A 80 14.71 -2.36 1.12
C TYR A 80 13.62 -1.85 0.18
N GLY A 81 12.47 -1.53 0.73
CA GLY A 81 11.30 -1.08 -0.02
C GLY A 81 10.91 0.35 0.28
N LEU A 82 9.86 0.79 -0.40
CA LEU A 82 9.26 2.11 -0.25
C LEU A 82 7.77 2.01 -0.54
N GLU A 83 6.95 2.64 0.30
CA GLU A 83 5.60 3.01 -0.06
C GLU A 83 5.59 4.47 -0.53
N LEU A 84 5.35 4.65 -1.82
CA LEU A 84 5.38 5.95 -2.47
C LEU A 84 3.97 6.49 -2.64
N GLY A 85 3.65 7.57 -1.94
CA GLY A 85 2.43 8.34 -2.16
C GLY A 85 2.52 9.14 -3.45
N VAL A 86 1.82 8.68 -4.47
CA VAL A 86 1.82 9.29 -5.79
C VAL A 86 0.68 10.27 -5.94
N GLN A 87 0.96 11.42 -6.54
CA GLN A 87 -0.06 12.41 -6.90
C GLN A 87 0.12 12.82 -8.37
N PRO A 88 -0.95 13.01 -9.15
CA PRO A 88 -0.86 13.19 -10.61
C PRO A 88 -0.02 14.39 -11.06
N HIS A 89 0.03 15.45 -10.24
CA HIS A 89 0.76 16.68 -10.55
C HIS A 89 2.27 16.60 -10.24
N LEU A 90 2.75 15.55 -9.60
CA LEU A 90 4.14 15.42 -9.12
C LEU A 90 5.09 14.72 -10.12
N GLY A 91 4.70 14.54 -11.39
CA GLY A 91 5.48 13.77 -12.36
C GLY A 91 6.97 14.12 -12.42
N GLN A 92 7.32 15.43 -12.45
CA GLN A 92 8.72 15.85 -12.48
C GLN A 92 9.44 15.59 -11.15
N THR A 93 8.77 15.80 -10.03
CA THR A 93 9.31 15.53 -8.68
C THR A 93 9.63 14.06 -8.53
N LEU A 94 8.69 13.20 -8.91
CA LEU A 94 8.82 11.74 -8.85
C LEU A 94 9.90 11.21 -9.81
N ALA A 95 10.02 11.78 -11.01
CA ALA A 95 11.09 11.45 -11.94
C ALA A 95 12.48 11.80 -11.37
N ASN A 96 12.61 12.97 -10.74
CA ASN A 96 13.86 13.37 -10.06
C ASN A 96 14.17 12.46 -8.86
N PHE A 97 13.17 12.12 -8.06
CA PHE A 97 13.29 11.16 -6.97
C PHE A 97 13.80 9.81 -7.49
N TYR A 98 13.13 9.24 -8.48
CA TYR A 98 13.49 7.93 -9.02
C TYR A 98 14.91 7.92 -9.63
N LYS A 99 15.29 8.98 -10.33
CA LYS A 99 16.65 9.14 -10.86
C LYS A 99 17.72 9.11 -9.76
N LYS A 100 17.40 9.65 -8.58
CA LYS A 100 18.36 9.75 -7.47
C LYS A 100 18.41 8.49 -6.61
N TYR A 101 17.26 7.91 -6.31
CA TYR A 101 17.13 6.84 -5.31
C TYR A 101 16.49 5.55 -5.83
N GLY A 102 15.75 5.60 -6.95
CA GLY A 102 14.85 4.51 -7.36
C GLY A 102 15.55 3.18 -7.61
N ASN A 103 16.79 3.20 -8.10
CA ASN A 103 17.57 1.97 -8.37
C ASN A 103 18.10 1.29 -7.10
N ASP A 104 18.01 1.94 -5.96
CA ASP A 104 18.48 1.38 -4.70
C ASP A 104 17.42 0.47 -4.04
N PHE A 105 16.15 0.68 -4.37
CA PHE A 105 15.05 -0.07 -3.78
C PHE A 105 14.87 -1.44 -4.43
N ASP A 106 14.69 -2.46 -3.59
CA ASP A 106 14.29 -3.80 -4.01
C ASP A 106 12.81 -3.82 -4.43
N PHE A 107 11.97 -2.95 -3.84
CA PHE A 107 10.52 -2.95 -4.02
C PHE A 107 9.92 -1.56 -3.78
N ILE A 108 9.03 -1.12 -4.67
CA ILE A 108 8.27 0.14 -4.52
C ILE A 108 6.78 -0.17 -4.70
N ILE A 109 5.98 0.27 -3.73
CA ILE A 109 4.53 0.28 -3.80
C ILE A 109 4.09 1.65 -4.32
N ASN A 110 3.20 1.67 -5.31
CA ASN A 110 2.51 2.88 -5.76
C ASN A 110 1.19 2.99 -4.99
N SER A 111 1.10 3.95 -4.11
CA SER A 111 -0.07 4.18 -3.25
C SER A 111 -0.72 5.54 -3.52
N CYS A 112 -2.01 5.63 -3.28
CA CYS A 112 -2.80 6.84 -3.40
C CYS A 112 -3.32 7.25 -2.01
N HIS A 113 -2.64 8.17 -1.34
CA HIS A 113 -3.06 8.68 -0.04
C HIS A 113 -3.77 10.03 -0.16
N ILE A 114 -3.46 10.82 -1.20
CA ILE A 114 -3.97 12.17 -1.38
C ILE A 114 -4.81 12.26 -2.65
N VAL A 115 -6.02 12.76 -2.52
CA VAL A 115 -6.95 13.03 -3.63
C VAL A 115 -7.35 14.49 -3.62
N ASN A 116 -7.01 15.21 -4.69
CA ASN A 116 -7.31 16.65 -4.82
C ASN A 116 -6.80 17.49 -3.63
N GLY A 117 -5.61 17.15 -3.11
CA GLY A 117 -4.99 17.85 -1.97
C GLY A 117 -5.60 17.52 -0.60
N MET A 118 -6.42 16.50 -0.50
CA MET A 118 -7.04 16.02 0.74
C MET A 118 -6.66 14.57 1.00
N ASP A 119 -6.35 14.26 2.27
CA ASP A 119 -6.27 12.89 2.73
C ASP A 119 -7.66 12.41 3.20
N PRO A 120 -8.20 11.33 2.63
CA PRO A 120 -9.48 10.76 3.04
C PRO A 120 -9.54 10.34 4.52
N TYR A 121 -8.38 10.04 5.13
CA TYR A 121 -8.27 9.68 6.55
C TYR A 121 -8.93 10.69 7.48
N TYR A 122 -8.78 12.00 7.23
CA TYR A 122 -9.30 13.06 8.10
C TYR A 122 -10.83 13.27 8.01
N GLY A 123 -11.55 12.48 7.22
CA GLY A 123 -13.01 12.45 7.16
C GLY A 123 -13.69 13.67 6.53
N THR A 124 -12.94 14.72 6.20
CA THR A 124 -13.46 15.89 5.46
C THR A 124 -13.73 15.55 4.01
N TYR A 125 -12.93 14.65 3.44
CA TYR A 125 -13.01 14.23 2.05
C TYR A 125 -14.42 13.76 1.64
N PHE A 126 -14.98 12.76 2.31
CA PHE A 126 -16.33 12.27 2.00
C PHE A 126 -17.44 13.22 2.42
N LYS A 127 -17.22 14.07 3.41
CA LYS A 127 -18.17 15.15 3.76
C LYS A 127 -18.37 16.13 2.60
N GLU A 128 -17.30 16.47 1.91
CA GLU A 128 -17.34 17.44 0.80
C GLU A 128 -17.79 16.80 -0.51
N MET A 129 -17.33 15.58 -0.79
CA MET A 129 -17.55 14.91 -2.07
C MET A 129 -18.79 14.02 -2.10
N GLY A 130 -19.23 13.49 -0.95
CA GLY A 130 -20.18 12.38 -0.87
C GLY A 130 -19.51 11.05 -1.26
N ALA A 131 -20.11 9.93 -0.88
CA ALA A 131 -19.50 8.60 -1.02
C ALA A 131 -19.18 8.23 -2.49
N THR A 132 -20.17 8.24 -3.37
CA THR A 132 -20.01 7.79 -4.78
C THR A 132 -19.00 8.64 -5.54
N ARG A 133 -19.11 9.97 -5.44
CA ARG A 133 -18.20 10.88 -6.13
C ARG A 133 -16.79 10.82 -5.54
N GLY A 134 -16.69 10.66 -4.21
CA GLY A 134 -15.41 10.50 -3.54
C GLY A 134 -14.68 9.24 -3.99
N LEU A 135 -15.37 8.09 -4.06
CA LEU A 135 -14.80 6.85 -4.58
C LEU A 135 -14.39 6.99 -6.05
N MET A 136 -15.24 7.58 -6.91
CA MET A 136 -14.88 7.80 -8.30
C MET A 136 -13.62 8.65 -8.45
N ASN A 137 -13.55 9.79 -7.77
CA ASN A 137 -12.36 10.66 -7.80
C ASN A 137 -11.10 9.94 -7.29
N TYR A 138 -11.25 9.07 -6.29
CA TYR A 138 -10.15 8.29 -5.76
C TYR A 138 -9.61 7.30 -6.81
N PHE A 139 -10.47 6.53 -7.46
CA PHE A 139 -10.05 5.58 -8.50
C PHE A 139 -9.49 6.29 -9.75
N GLU A 140 -10.09 7.40 -10.18
CA GLU A 140 -9.54 8.23 -11.25
C GLU A 140 -8.14 8.77 -10.91
N THR A 141 -7.91 9.11 -9.64
CA THR A 141 -6.60 9.55 -9.15
C THR A 141 -5.59 8.41 -9.21
N ILE A 142 -5.95 7.19 -8.78
CA ILE A 142 -5.08 6.01 -8.92
C ILE A 142 -4.70 5.80 -10.39
N LEU A 143 -5.67 5.79 -11.30
CA LEU A 143 -5.39 5.61 -12.72
C LEU A 143 -4.41 6.66 -13.28
N ALA A 144 -4.58 7.92 -12.86
CA ALA A 144 -3.65 8.99 -13.23
C ALA A 144 -2.25 8.77 -12.61
N ASN A 145 -2.19 8.32 -11.35
CA ASN A 145 -0.93 8.03 -10.65
C ASN A 145 -0.12 6.94 -11.34
N LEU A 146 -0.77 5.85 -11.79
CA LEU A 146 -0.10 4.77 -12.52
C LEU A 146 0.53 5.24 -13.82
N LYS A 147 -0.11 6.19 -14.50
CA LYS A 147 0.40 6.79 -15.75
C LYS A 147 1.56 7.75 -15.50
N VAL A 148 1.53 8.48 -14.38
CA VAL A 148 2.55 9.48 -14.01
C VAL A 148 3.83 8.85 -13.47
N PHE A 149 3.72 7.78 -12.68
CA PHE A 149 4.87 7.09 -12.11
C PHE A 149 4.85 5.60 -12.43
N PRO A 150 5.55 5.15 -13.49
CA PRO A 150 5.53 3.75 -13.94
C PRO A 150 6.55 2.84 -13.24
N HIS A 151 7.36 3.36 -12.33
CA HIS A 151 8.51 2.67 -11.73
C HIS A 151 8.15 2.06 -10.36
N TYR A 152 7.19 1.17 -10.32
CA TYR A 152 6.74 0.46 -9.13
C TYR A 152 6.63 -1.04 -9.41
N GLN A 153 6.61 -1.87 -8.36
CA GLN A 153 6.40 -3.31 -8.45
C GLN A 153 4.96 -3.71 -8.11
N SER A 154 4.31 -3.00 -7.19
CA SER A 154 2.95 -3.29 -6.77
C SER A 154 2.11 -2.01 -6.64
N VAL A 155 0.80 -2.14 -6.84
CA VAL A 155 -0.18 -1.11 -6.49
C VAL A 155 -0.72 -1.43 -5.11
N GLY A 156 -0.56 -0.49 -4.17
CA GLY A 156 -0.96 -0.65 -2.79
C GLY A 156 -2.48 -0.60 -2.60
N HIS A 157 -2.98 -1.30 -1.62
CA HIS A 157 -4.34 -1.25 -1.02
C HIS A 157 -5.39 -0.47 -1.82
N LEU A 158 -5.67 -0.91 -3.05
CA LEU A 158 -6.37 -0.19 -4.12
C LEU A 158 -7.70 0.47 -3.70
N ASP A 159 -8.40 -0.07 -2.72
CA ASP A 159 -9.68 0.47 -2.22
C ASP A 159 -9.64 0.86 -0.74
N TYR A 160 -8.45 1.14 -0.17
CA TYR A 160 -8.31 1.42 1.26
C TYR A 160 -9.20 2.57 1.75
N VAL A 161 -9.50 3.51 0.87
CA VAL A 161 -10.40 4.65 1.12
C VAL A 161 -11.78 4.22 1.61
N CYS A 162 -12.21 2.99 1.33
CA CYS A 162 -13.48 2.43 1.80
C CYS A 162 -13.58 2.36 3.33
N ARG A 163 -12.44 2.36 4.03
CA ARG A 163 -12.39 2.43 5.51
C ARG A 163 -13.02 3.70 6.06
N TYR A 164 -13.04 4.77 5.30
CA TYR A 164 -13.47 6.12 5.72
C TYR A 164 -14.84 6.50 5.17
N LEU A 165 -15.53 5.56 4.52
CA LEU A 165 -16.90 5.77 4.08
C LEU A 165 -17.82 6.02 5.27
N PRO A 166 -18.80 6.94 5.13
CA PRO A 166 -19.85 7.10 6.14
C PRO A 166 -20.57 5.77 6.40
N GLU A 167 -20.96 5.49 7.66
CA GLU A 167 -21.62 4.23 8.04
C GLU A 167 -22.82 3.85 7.16
N SER A 168 -23.57 4.86 6.68
CA SER A 168 -24.69 4.66 5.75
C SER A 168 -24.28 4.23 4.33
N SER A 169 -22.97 4.19 4.02
CA SER A 169 -22.43 3.94 2.67
C SER A 169 -21.32 2.89 2.68
N GLN A 170 -21.19 2.11 3.75
CA GLN A 170 -20.10 1.12 3.93
C GLN A 170 -20.19 -0.11 3.01
N THR A 171 -21.16 -0.16 2.11
CA THR A 171 -21.23 -1.25 1.12
C THR A 171 -20.53 -0.81 -0.16
N PHE A 172 -19.43 -1.46 -0.48
CA PHE A 172 -18.74 -1.29 -1.75
C PHE A 172 -19.44 -2.11 -2.84
N PHE A 173 -19.70 -1.49 -3.97
CA PHE A 173 -20.27 -2.14 -5.15
C PHE A 173 -19.36 -1.91 -6.35
N TYR A 174 -18.63 -2.94 -6.75
CA TYR A 174 -17.76 -2.93 -7.93
C TYR A 174 -18.49 -2.40 -9.18
N ASP A 175 -19.73 -2.85 -9.39
CA ASP A 175 -20.54 -2.52 -10.59
C ASP A 175 -20.74 -1.00 -10.80
N HIS A 176 -20.61 -0.19 -9.73
CA HIS A 176 -20.72 1.27 -9.84
C HIS A 176 -19.45 1.94 -10.40
N PHE A 177 -18.33 1.22 -10.41
CA PHE A 177 -17.01 1.76 -10.76
C PHE A 177 -16.28 0.90 -11.80
N THR A 178 -17.01 0.00 -12.49
CA THR A 178 -16.46 -1.01 -13.40
C THR A 178 -15.48 -0.41 -14.40
N ASP A 179 -15.86 0.66 -15.09
CA ASP A 179 -15.05 1.21 -16.18
C ASP A 179 -13.69 1.68 -15.68
N VAL A 180 -13.63 2.48 -14.62
CA VAL A 180 -12.38 3.00 -14.07
C VAL A 180 -11.54 1.91 -13.40
N LEU A 181 -12.19 0.97 -12.70
CA LEU A 181 -11.49 -0.16 -12.07
C LEU A 181 -10.90 -1.11 -13.11
N ASP A 182 -11.64 -1.42 -14.17
CA ASP A 182 -11.11 -2.23 -15.29
C ASP A 182 -9.91 -1.56 -15.94
N GLU A 183 -9.95 -0.23 -16.18
CA GLU A 183 -8.80 0.49 -16.72
C GLU A 183 -7.58 0.42 -15.77
N ILE A 184 -7.77 0.55 -14.47
CA ILE A 184 -6.69 0.41 -13.48
C ILE A 184 -6.10 -1.01 -13.54
N LEU A 185 -6.96 -2.04 -13.50
CA LEU A 185 -6.53 -3.43 -13.49
C LEU A 185 -5.80 -3.81 -14.79
N ILE A 186 -6.28 -3.35 -15.94
CA ILE A 186 -5.65 -3.54 -17.24
C ILE A 186 -4.27 -2.86 -17.25
N GLU A 187 -4.16 -1.61 -16.76
CA GLU A 187 -2.89 -0.88 -16.68
C GLU A 187 -1.86 -1.63 -15.83
N ILE A 188 -2.27 -2.22 -14.69
CA ILE A 188 -1.42 -3.05 -13.83
C ILE A 188 -0.92 -4.28 -14.59
N ILE A 189 -1.84 -4.99 -15.27
CA ILE A 189 -1.55 -6.21 -16.03
C ILE A 189 -0.62 -5.95 -17.20
N GLU A 190 -0.92 -4.94 -18.03
CA GLU A 190 -0.13 -4.61 -19.23
C GLU A 190 1.30 -4.16 -18.87
N ARG A 191 1.48 -3.54 -17.71
CA ARG A 191 2.81 -3.17 -17.19
C ARG A 191 3.53 -4.33 -16.50
N ASN A 192 2.93 -5.50 -16.40
CA ASN A 192 3.47 -6.64 -15.66
C ASN A 192 3.81 -6.26 -14.21
N ARG A 193 2.85 -5.61 -13.52
CA ARG A 193 2.93 -5.21 -12.12
C ARG A 193 2.00 -6.04 -11.28
N ALA A 194 2.25 -6.06 -9.97
CA ALA A 194 1.39 -6.76 -9.02
C ALA A 194 0.26 -5.88 -8.49
N LEU A 195 -0.86 -6.52 -8.17
CA LEU A 195 -1.88 -5.95 -7.32
C LEU A 195 -1.63 -6.43 -5.88
N GLU A 196 -1.63 -5.52 -4.92
CA GLU A 196 -1.50 -5.89 -3.52
C GLU A 196 -2.79 -6.49 -2.97
N VAL A 197 -2.66 -7.51 -2.13
CA VAL A 197 -3.67 -7.96 -1.16
C VAL A 197 -3.22 -7.50 0.21
N ASN A 198 -3.75 -6.37 0.65
CA ASN A 198 -3.41 -5.74 1.92
C ASN A 198 -4.42 -6.15 3.00
N THR A 199 -3.94 -6.84 4.02
CA THR A 199 -4.82 -7.42 5.04
C THR A 199 -5.26 -6.41 6.11
N ALA A 200 -4.73 -5.19 6.11
CA ALA A 200 -5.15 -4.14 7.03
C ALA A 200 -6.64 -3.78 6.88
N GLY A 201 -7.26 -4.00 5.72
CA GLY A 201 -8.72 -3.86 5.57
C GLY A 201 -9.49 -4.65 6.63
N LEU A 202 -9.13 -5.92 6.82
CA LEU A 202 -9.72 -6.80 7.85
C LEU A 202 -9.46 -6.28 9.28
N LYS A 203 -8.26 -5.74 9.54
CA LYS A 203 -7.90 -5.16 10.83
C LYS A 203 -8.74 -3.92 11.17
N TYR A 204 -9.06 -3.12 10.17
CA TYR A 204 -9.82 -1.87 10.32
C TYR A 204 -11.34 -2.05 10.20
N GLY A 205 -11.82 -3.28 10.24
CA GLY A 205 -13.24 -3.60 10.34
C GLY A 205 -13.99 -3.71 9.02
N LEU A 206 -13.27 -3.79 7.91
CA LEU A 206 -13.86 -4.27 6.66
C LEU A 206 -14.00 -5.80 6.73
N ASP A 207 -15.02 -6.35 6.06
CA ASP A 207 -15.18 -7.80 5.92
C ASP A 207 -14.27 -8.40 4.83
N TRP A 208 -13.35 -7.60 4.29
CA TRP A 208 -12.44 -7.95 3.19
C TRP A 208 -11.07 -7.27 3.33
N PRO A 209 -10.01 -7.81 2.68
CA PRO A 209 -8.74 -7.10 2.53
C PRO A 209 -8.90 -5.93 1.55
N ASN A 210 -7.87 -5.09 1.43
CA ASN A 210 -7.81 -4.14 0.33
C ASN A 210 -6.97 -4.75 -0.83
N PRO A 211 -7.58 -4.98 -2.03
CA PRO A 211 -8.96 -4.62 -2.38
C PRO A 211 -10.00 -5.69 -2.04
N ASP A 212 -11.29 -5.30 -2.20
CA ASP A 212 -12.45 -6.19 -2.11
C ASP A 212 -12.32 -7.39 -3.05
N ILE A 213 -12.90 -8.51 -2.64
CA ILE A 213 -12.84 -9.77 -3.39
C ILE A 213 -13.43 -9.68 -4.80
N SER A 214 -14.38 -8.78 -5.05
CA SER A 214 -14.92 -8.54 -6.40
C SER A 214 -13.87 -7.95 -7.33
N ILE A 215 -13.02 -7.05 -6.83
CA ILE A 215 -11.90 -6.47 -7.57
C ILE A 215 -10.83 -7.55 -7.84
N LEU A 216 -10.48 -8.37 -6.83
CA LEU A 216 -9.55 -9.48 -7.01
C LEU A 216 -10.03 -10.49 -8.06
N ARG A 217 -11.33 -10.83 -8.03
CA ARG A 217 -11.96 -11.70 -9.04
C ARG A 217 -11.85 -11.08 -10.42
N ARG A 218 -12.19 -9.80 -10.54
CA ARG A 218 -12.11 -9.11 -11.82
C ARG A 218 -10.69 -9.02 -12.35
N TYR A 219 -9.72 -8.77 -11.47
CA TYR A 219 -8.30 -8.82 -11.82
C TYR A 219 -7.93 -10.18 -12.44
N ARG A 220 -8.36 -11.28 -11.82
CA ARG A 220 -8.14 -12.63 -12.35
C ARG A 220 -8.84 -12.87 -13.69
N GLU A 221 -10.08 -12.42 -13.85
CA GLU A 221 -10.86 -12.53 -15.10
C GLU A 221 -10.20 -11.78 -16.27
N LEU A 222 -9.59 -10.63 -15.99
CA LEU A 222 -8.85 -9.84 -16.97
C LEU A 222 -7.46 -10.42 -17.30
N GLY A 223 -7.05 -11.52 -16.65
CA GLY A 223 -5.77 -12.19 -16.88
C GLY A 223 -4.65 -11.77 -15.91
N GLY A 224 -4.97 -11.08 -14.82
CA GLY A 224 -4.02 -10.76 -13.77
C GLY A 224 -3.53 -12.01 -13.02
N GLU A 225 -2.22 -12.10 -12.78
CA GLU A 225 -1.59 -13.26 -12.13
C GLU A 225 -0.61 -12.85 -11.02
N LEU A 226 -0.15 -11.60 -11.04
CA LEU A 226 0.84 -11.13 -10.09
C LEU A 226 0.16 -10.43 -8.90
N ILE A 227 0.36 -10.98 -7.72
CA ILE A 227 -0.10 -10.36 -6.46
C ILE A 227 1.04 -10.27 -5.46
N THR A 228 0.96 -9.29 -4.58
CA THR A 228 1.78 -9.19 -3.36
C THR A 228 0.86 -9.24 -2.14
N ILE A 229 1.41 -9.59 -0.98
CA ILE A 229 0.63 -9.68 0.25
C ILE A 229 1.32 -8.86 1.32
N GLY A 230 0.62 -7.86 1.84
CA GLY A 230 1.09 -6.97 2.86
C GLY A 230 0.15 -6.90 4.06
N SER A 231 0.72 -6.77 5.27
CA SER A 231 -0.06 -6.51 6.48
C SER A 231 -0.26 -5.03 6.76
N ASP A 232 0.56 -4.18 6.16
CA ASP A 232 0.57 -2.73 6.40
C ASP A 232 0.71 -2.44 7.91
N ALA A 233 1.64 -3.18 8.52
CA ALA A 233 1.82 -3.16 9.96
C ALA A 233 2.77 -2.04 10.37
N HIS A 234 2.29 -1.18 11.26
CA HIS A 234 3.02 -0.10 11.92
C HIS A 234 3.50 -0.46 13.33
N GLN A 235 3.12 -1.67 13.79
CA GLN A 235 3.52 -2.21 15.09
C GLN A 235 3.56 -3.73 15.05
N PRO A 236 4.36 -4.39 15.93
CA PRO A 236 4.62 -5.83 15.86
C PRO A 236 3.35 -6.71 15.92
N GLU A 237 2.35 -6.27 16.67
CA GLU A 237 1.10 -7.01 16.89
C GLU A 237 0.25 -7.14 15.63
N HIS A 238 0.49 -6.26 14.65
CA HIS A 238 -0.26 -6.22 13.39
C HIS A 238 0.45 -6.96 12.23
N MET A 239 1.67 -7.42 12.43
CA MET A 239 2.42 -8.14 11.39
C MET A 239 1.75 -9.45 11.02
N ALA A 240 1.71 -9.72 9.71
CA ALA A 240 1.06 -10.90 9.13
C ALA A 240 -0.41 -11.06 9.60
N TRP A 241 -1.11 -9.95 9.86
CA TRP A 241 -2.51 -9.96 10.31
C TRP A 241 -3.39 -10.72 9.31
N GLU A 242 -4.13 -11.74 9.78
CA GLU A 242 -5.06 -12.53 8.97
C GLU A 242 -4.43 -13.22 7.73
N PHE A 243 -3.11 -13.38 7.67
CA PHE A 243 -2.44 -14.05 6.54
C PHE A 243 -2.93 -15.48 6.32
N ASP A 244 -3.38 -16.16 7.36
CA ASP A 244 -3.93 -17.50 7.26
C ASP A 244 -5.26 -17.52 6.46
N HIS A 245 -5.97 -16.41 6.37
CA HIS A 245 -7.22 -16.29 5.59
C HIS A 245 -7.00 -15.97 4.11
N VAL A 246 -5.84 -15.39 3.75
CA VAL A 246 -5.54 -14.95 2.37
C VAL A 246 -5.68 -16.09 1.35
N PRO A 247 -5.18 -17.33 1.59
CA PRO A 247 -5.37 -18.42 0.63
C PRO A 247 -6.83 -18.72 0.32
N ALA A 248 -7.72 -18.65 1.31
CA ALA A 248 -9.16 -18.87 1.11
C ALA A 248 -9.80 -17.70 0.35
N ILE A 249 -9.36 -16.46 0.60
CA ILE A 249 -9.81 -15.27 -0.12
C ILE A 249 -9.43 -15.39 -1.61
N LEU A 250 -8.16 -15.70 -1.90
CA LEU A 250 -7.67 -15.86 -3.26
C LEU A 250 -8.37 -17.01 -4.00
N HIS A 251 -8.61 -18.14 -3.33
CA HIS A 251 -9.36 -19.25 -3.91
C HIS A 251 -10.80 -18.85 -4.27
N ARG A 252 -11.44 -17.99 -3.48
CA ARG A 252 -12.79 -17.46 -3.77
C ARG A 252 -12.79 -16.43 -4.91
N ALA A 253 -11.66 -15.79 -5.14
CA ALA A 253 -11.48 -14.83 -6.24
C ALA A 253 -11.19 -15.52 -7.58
N GLY A 254 -10.76 -16.81 -7.60
CA GLY A 254 -10.42 -17.58 -8.79
C GLY A 254 -8.94 -17.90 -8.83
#